data_e20e3543ccdfda4006af488a7a039386
#
_entry.id   e20e3543ccdfda4006af488a7a039386
#
_cell.length_a   1.000
_cell.length_b   1.000
_cell.length_c   1.000
_cell.angle_alpha   90.00
_cell.angle_beta   90.00
_cell.angle_gamma   90.00
#
_symmetry.space_group_name_H-M   'P 1'
#
loop_
_entity.id
_entity.type
_entity.pdbx_description
1 polymer ?
#
loop_
_entity_poly.entity_id
_entity_poly.type
_entity_poly.pdbx_seq_one_letter_code
_entity_poly.pdbx_strand_id
1 'polypeptide(L)'
;MTQLALVIDLNVCVGCHACVTSCKQWNTSGEAGFLSDDNPYGADPTGTFFNRVQTFEVGEYPKTETVHFPKSCLHCEDPPCVPVCPTGASYKRAEDGIVLVDYDKCIGCKYCSWACPYGAREIDEHQKVMKKCTLCVDRIYDRKLPEAERKPACVLACPTSARLFGDIHDPDAKVARAIRENGGYALMPEWGTQPANHYLPRRKTSTEIHPDELTRQDNPLKVDGLLPRPATGEPALDDVTSW
;
A
#
# COMPACT_ATOMS: atom_id res chain seq x y z
N MET A 1 -12.80 11.50 20.78
CA MET A 1 -11.43 11.88 20.36
C MET A 1 -11.31 11.58 18.90
N THR A 2 -10.67 12.44 18.14
CA THR A 2 -10.43 12.22 16.69
C THR A 2 -9.36 11.16 16.49
N GLN A 3 -9.60 10.21 15.60
CA GLN A 3 -8.59 9.26 15.12
C GLN A 3 -8.52 9.30 13.61
N LEU A 4 -7.53 10.01 13.09
CA LEU A 4 -7.30 10.08 11.66
C LEU A 4 -6.67 8.78 11.14
N ALA A 5 -7.21 8.27 10.04
CA ALA A 5 -6.78 7.00 9.46
C ALA A 5 -6.92 6.96 7.94
N LEU A 6 -6.23 5.99 7.35
CA LEU A 6 -6.46 5.55 5.98
C LEU A 6 -7.36 4.33 5.96
N VAL A 7 -8.27 4.29 5.01
CA VAL A 7 -9.01 3.09 4.65
C VAL A 7 -8.63 2.71 3.23
N ILE A 8 -8.17 1.48 3.04
CA ILE A 8 -7.60 1.01 1.78
C ILE A 8 -8.52 -0.06 1.20
N ASP A 9 -9.14 0.25 0.06
CA ASP A 9 -10.02 -0.68 -0.65
C ASP A 9 -9.20 -1.58 -1.58
N LEU A 10 -9.03 -2.84 -1.16
CA LEU A 10 -8.30 -3.83 -1.95
C LEU A 10 -9.07 -4.29 -3.19
N ASN A 11 -10.37 -4.03 -3.24
CA ASN A 11 -11.20 -4.42 -4.38
C ASN A 11 -10.94 -3.55 -5.63
N VAL A 12 -10.55 -2.29 -5.41
CA VAL A 12 -10.31 -1.33 -6.52
C VAL A 12 -8.85 -0.93 -6.67
N CYS A 13 -7.95 -1.47 -5.83
CA CYS A 13 -6.52 -1.24 -5.96
C CYS A 13 -5.95 -2.02 -7.15
N VAL A 14 -5.35 -1.30 -8.10
CA VAL A 14 -4.78 -1.86 -9.35
C VAL A 14 -3.25 -1.97 -9.32
N GLY A 15 -2.61 -1.77 -8.17
CA GLY A 15 -1.16 -1.93 -8.02
C GLY A 15 -0.30 -0.91 -8.81
N CYS A 16 -0.84 0.22 -9.21
CA CYS A 16 -0.16 1.19 -10.11
C CYS A 16 1.01 1.96 -9.47
N HIS A 17 1.29 1.80 -8.18
CA HIS A 17 2.34 2.47 -7.41
C HIS A 17 2.28 4.02 -7.38
N ALA A 18 1.28 4.69 -7.95
CA ALA A 18 1.15 6.14 -7.89
C ALA A 18 1.18 6.69 -6.45
N CYS A 19 0.57 5.97 -5.51
CA CYS A 19 0.61 6.31 -4.09
C CYS A 19 2.01 6.18 -3.45
N VAL A 20 2.85 5.28 -3.95
CA VAL A 20 4.24 5.09 -3.50
C VAL A 20 5.09 6.26 -3.98
N THR A 21 5.02 6.57 -5.27
CA THR A 21 5.78 7.66 -5.89
C THR A 21 5.42 9.03 -5.29
N SER A 22 4.13 9.32 -5.16
CA SER A 22 3.65 10.58 -4.58
C SER A 22 4.04 10.72 -3.11
N CYS A 23 3.97 9.64 -2.33
CA CYS A 23 4.42 9.62 -0.94
C CYS A 23 5.92 9.86 -0.84
N LYS A 24 6.72 9.20 -1.70
CA LYS A 24 8.17 9.35 -1.78
C LYS A 24 8.55 10.79 -2.11
N GLN A 25 7.92 11.36 -3.11
CA GLN A 25 8.16 12.73 -3.55
C GLN A 25 7.84 13.76 -2.45
N TRP A 26 6.72 13.60 -1.75
CA TRP A 26 6.30 14.54 -0.72
C TRP A 26 7.12 14.43 0.58
N ASN A 27 7.37 13.21 1.05
CA ASN A 27 7.89 12.99 2.41
C ASN A 27 9.38 12.66 2.46
N THR A 28 9.96 12.08 1.40
CA THR A 28 11.32 11.56 1.41
C THR A 28 12.01 11.77 0.07
N SER A 29 12.03 12.98 -0.42
CA SER A 29 12.54 13.41 -1.74
C SER A 29 14.00 13.00 -2.06
N GLY A 30 14.61 12.18 -1.24
CA GLY A 30 15.97 11.67 -1.41
C GLY A 30 16.08 10.55 -2.45
N GLU A 31 17.28 10.01 -2.55
CA GLU A 31 17.62 8.96 -3.50
C GLU A 31 16.72 7.73 -3.39
N ALA A 32 16.23 7.28 -4.51
CA ALA A 32 15.45 6.04 -4.61
C ALA A 32 16.33 4.82 -4.94
N GLY A 33 17.62 5.01 -5.21
CA GLY A 33 18.53 3.98 -5.70
C GLY A 33 18.21 3.50 -7.12
N PHE A 34 19.07 2.68 -7.64
CA PHE A 34 18.86 2.04 -8.93
C PHE A 34 17.93 0.86 -8.80
N LEU A 35 17.08 0.65 -9.81
CA LEU A 35 16.54 -0.69 -10.07
C LEU A 35 17.72 -1.52 -10.60
N SER A 36 17.91 -2.73 -10.08
CA SER A 36 18.93 -3.63 -10.60
C SER A 36 18.60 -4.02 -12.04
N ASP A 37 19.59 -3.91 -12.94
CA ASP A 37 19.43 -4.37 -14.33
C ASP A 37 19.24 -5.89 -14.40
N ASP A 38 19.80 -6.63 -13.43
CA ASP A 38 19.69 -8.09 -13.34
C ASP A 38 18.33 -8.56 -12.85
N ASN A 39 17.65 -7.76 -12.04
CA ASN A 39 16.31 -8.07 -11.53
C ASN A 39 15.49 -6.80 -11.28
N PRO A 40 15.04 -6.12 -12.34
CA PRO A 40 14.33 -4.85 -12.23
C PRO A 40 12.97 -4.96 -11.51
N TYR A 41 12.42 -6.16 -11.38
CA TYR A 41 11.15 -6.44 -10.72
C TYR A 41 11.28 -7.06 -9.33
N GLY A 42 12.44 -7.56 -8.97
CA GLY A 42 12.67 -8.30 -7.73
C GLY A 42 13.44 -7.55 -6.66
N ALA A 43 14.18 -6.50 -7.01
CA ALA A 43 14.91 -5.71 -6.05
C ALA A 43 14.01 -4.63 -5.42
N ASP A 44 13.97 -4.57 -4.11
CA ASP A 44 13.40 -3.42 -3.41
C ASP A 44 14.23 -2.17 -3.75
N PRO A 45 13.59 -1.06 -4.17
CA PRO A 45 14.32 0.17 -4.39
C PRO A 45 14.97 0.65 -3.09
N THR A 46 16.22 1.13 -3.19
CA THR A 46 16.95 1.66 -2.05
C THR A 46 16.37 2.99 -1.56
N GLY A 47 16.66 3.34 -0.33
CA GLY A 47 16.16 4.57 0.32
C GLY A 47 14.90 4.34 1.13
N THR A 48 14.44 5.40 1.81
CA THR A 48 13.32 5.34 2.73
C THR A 48 11.98 5.46 2.02
N PHE A 49 11.10 4.50 2.22
CA PHE A 49 9.75 4.48 1.66
C PHE A 49 8.70 4.36 2.78
N PHE A 50 7.82 5.33 2.89
CA PHE A 50 6.74 5.31 3.88
C PHE A 50 5.55 4.45 3.47
N ASN A 51 5.46 4.13 2.20
CA ASN A 51 4.40 3.35 1.60
C ASN A 51 4.97 2.44 0.51
N ARG A 52 4.54 1.18 0.50
CA ARG A 52 4.90 0.18 -0.51
C ARG A 52 3.65 -0.53 -0.97
N VAL A 53 3.64 -1.05 -2.18
CA VAL A 53 2.58 -1.94 -2.67
C VAL A 53 3.22 -3.30 -2.94
N GLN A 54 2.77 -4.30 -2.20
CA GLN A 54 3.16 -5.68 -2.44
C GLN A 54 2.14 -6.34 -3.37
N THR A 55 2.62 -7.17 -4.26
CA THR A 55 1.78 -7.92 -5.20
C THR A 55 1.93 -9.39 -4.92
N PHE A 56 0.81 -10.07 -4.76
CA PHE A 56 0.72 -11.50 -4.49
C PHE A 56 -0.11 -12.17 -5.58
N GLU A 57 0.34 -13.31 -6.02
CA GLU A 57 -0.49 -14.24 -6.79
C GLU A 57 -1.10 -15.24 -5.80
N VAL A 58 -2.42 -15.39 -5.82
CA VAL A 58 -3.17 -16.27 -4.93
C VAL A 58 -4.07 -17.20 -5.74
N GLY A 59 -4.35 -18.40 -5.21
CA GLY A 59 -5.11 -19.44 -5.90
C GLY A 59 -4.24 -20.44 -6.64
N GLU A 60 -4.87 -21.36 -7.34
CA GLU A 60 -4.23 -22.40 -8.14
C GLU A 60 -4.75 -22.34 -9.58
N TYR A 61 -3.84 -22.63 -10.52
CA TYR A 61 -4.23 -22.71 -11.94
C TYR A 61 -5.43 -23.63 -12.16
N PRO A 62 -6.44 -23.24 -12.95
CA PRO A 62 -6.53 -22.00 -13.76
C PRO A 62 -7.17 -20.80 -13.05
N LYS A 63 -7.43 -20.88 -11.75
CA LYS A 63 -8.14 -19.87 -10.95
C LYS A 63 -7.16 -19.04 -10.11
N THR A 64 -6.14 -18.43 -10.74
CA THR A 64 -5.22 -17.53 -10.06
C THR A 64 -5.70 -16.09 -10.09
N GLU A 65 -5.46 -15.34 -9.01
CA GLU A 65 -5.78 -13.92 -8.90
C GLU A 65 -4.57 -13.15 -8.41
N THR A 66 -4.39 -11.94 -8.95
CA THR A 66 -3.38 -11.00 -8.45
C THR A 66 -3.99 -10.10 -7.39
N VAL A 67 -3.36 -10.04 -6.22
CA VAL A 67 -3.74 -9.16 -5.11
C VAL A 67 -2.67 -8.11 -4.89
N HIS A 68 -3.06 -6.85 -4.97
CA HIS A 68 -2.20 -5.72 -4.65
C HIS A 68 -2.48 -5.25 -3.23
N PHE A 69 -1.45 -5.23 -2.39
CA PHE A 69 -1.58 -4.90 -0.97
C PHE A 69 -0.71 -3.70 -0.60
N PRO A 70 -1.29 -2.49 -0.54
CA PRO A 70 -0.58 -1.30 -0.12
C PRO A 70 -0.29 -1.33 1.39
N LYS A 71 0.99 -1.18 1.77
CA LYS A 71 1.47 -1.21 3.16
C LYS A 71 2.07 0.12 3.56
N SER A 72 1.74 0.58 4.76
CA SER A 72 2.35 1.74 5.41
C SER A 72 2.19 1.60 6.93
N CYS A 73 2.66 2.58 7.71
CA CYS A 73 2.37 2.63 9.15
C CYS A 73 0.84 2.65 9.37
N LEU A 74 0.37 1.87 10.34
CA LEU A 74 -1.06 1.72 10.63
C LEU A 74 -1.56 2.66 11.72
N HIS A 75 -0.71 3.52 12.28
CA HIS A 75 -1.05 4.51 13.31
C HIS A 75 -1.88 3.93 14.46
N CYS A 76 -1.41 2.81 15.00
CA CYS A 76 -2.09 2.00 16.01
C CYS A 76 -2.61 2.83 17.21
N GLU A 77 -3.73 2.37 17.81
CA GLU A 77 -4.23 2.94 19.08
C GLU A 77 -3.25 2.63 20.20
N ASP A 78 -2.79 1.37 20.29
CA ASP A 78 -1.77 0.90 21.22
C ASP A 78 -0.45 0.63 20.47
N PRO A 79 0.34 1.68 20.15
CA PRO A 79 1.51 1.53 19.31
C PRO A 79 2.71 0.98 20.11
N PRO A 80 3.16 -0.27 19.92
CA PRO A 80 4.29 -0.84 20.68
C PRO A 80 5.59 -0.11 20.42
N CYS A 81 5.68 0.59 19.31
CA CYS A 81 6.84 1.38 18.91
C CYS A 81 7.02 2.69 19.70
N VAL A 82 6.04 3.08 20.54
CA VAL A 82 6.13 4.28 21.39
C VAL A 82 6.84 3.96 22.71
N PRO A 83 6.36 3.00 23.53
CA PRO A 83 6.98 2.74 24.85
C PRO A 83 8.40 2.18 24.76
N VAL A 84 8.81 1.57 23.66
CA VAL A 84 10.17 1.06 23.48
C VAL A 84 11.19 2.14 23.09
N CYS A 85 10.75 3.38 22.86
CA CYS A 85 11.65 4.46 22.46
C CYS A 85 12.32 5.06 23.69
N PRO A 86 13.66 4.88 23.88
CA PRO A 86 14.35 5.34 25.10
C PRO A 86 14.43 6.87 25.21
N THR A 87 14.33 7.58 24.09
CA THR A 87 14.40 9.06 24.05
C THR A 87 13.04 9.73 23.99
N GLY A 88 11.94 8.94 23.92
CA GLY A 88 10.61 9.49 23.68
C GLY A 88 10.42 10.13 22.29
N ALA A 89 11.34 9.87 21.34
CA ALA A 89 11.23 10.39 19.97
C ALA A 89 10.01 9.82 19.24
N SER A 90 9.63 8.56 19.49
CA SER A 90 8.41 7.97 18.94
C SER A 90 7.24 8.28 19.88
N TYR A 91 6.20 8.92 19.35
CA TYR A 91 5.06 9.36 20.16
C TYR A 91 3.74 9.30 19.38
N LYS A 92 2.63 9.23 20.08
CA LYS A 92 1.28 9.35 19.54
C LYS A 92 0.71 10.72 19.91
N ARG A 93 0.16 11.40 18.92
CA ARG A 93 -0.51 12.69 19.12
C ARG A 93 -1.87 12.47 19.78
N ALA A 94 -2.21 13.27 20.75
CA ALA A 94 -3.50 13.19 21.47
C ALA A 94 -4.65 13.80 20.67
N GLU A 95 -4.36 14.77 19.79
CA GLU A 95 -5.37 15.52 19.05
C GLU A 95 -5.97 14.75 17.88
N ASP A 96 -5.23 13.81 17.26
CA ASP A 96 -5.65 13.14 16.04
C ASP A 96 -5.22 11.66 15.95
N GLY A 97 -4.57 11.14 16.99
CA GLY A 97 -4.12 9.76 17.07
C GLY A 97 -2.96 9.40 16.13
N ILE A 98 -2.36 10.35 15.43
CA ILE A 98 -1.25 10.09 14.51
C ILE A 98 0.00 9.73 15.31
N VAL A 99 0.63 8.61 14.99
CA VAL A 99 1.93 8.24 15.56
C VAL A 99 3.04 8.87 14.73
N LEU A 100 3.96 9.59 15.38
CA LEU A 100 5.07 10.29 14.74
C LEU A 100 6.42 9.92 15.35
N VAL A 101 7.49 10.43 14.73
CA VAL A 101 8.87 10.40 15.24
C VAL A 101 9.41 11.82 15.21
N ASP A 102 9.88 12.28 16.35
CA ASP A 102 10.64 13.51 16.50
C ASP A 102 12.10 13.22 16.06
N TYR A 103 12.49 13.75 14.92
CA TYR A 103 13.80 13.44 14.33
C TYR A 103 14.96 14.03 15.12
N ASP A 104 14.74 15.14 15.85
CA ASP A 104 15.77 15.78 16.66
C ASP A 104 16.10 14.96 17.93
N LYS A 105 15.11 14.20 18.44
CA LYS A 105 15.30 13.30 19.59
C LYS A 105 15.69 11.88 19.19
N CYS A 106 15.55 11.51 17.91
CA CYS A 106 15.80 10.17 17.44
C CYS A 106 17.30 9.87 17.37
N ILE A 107 17.76 8.84 18.07
CA ILE A 107 19.16 8.38 18.08
C ILE A 107 19.41 7.20 17.14
N GLY A 108 18.44 6.79 16.32
CA GLY A 108 18.59 5.71 15.33
C GLY A 108 18.77 4.30 15.91
N CYS A 109 18.39 4.05 17.17
CA CYS A 109 18.60 2.76 17.86
C CYS A 109 17.82 1.57 17.29
N LYS A 110 16.87 1.79 16.40
CA LYS A 110 16.01 0.78 15.69
C LYS A 110 15.05 -0.02 16.57
N TYR A 111 14.96 0.17 17.89
CA TYR A 111 14.04 -0.58 18.76
C TYR A 111 12.58 -0.49 18.32
N CYS A 112 12.15 0.68 17.88
CA CYS A 112 10.79 0.88 17.39
C CYS A 112 10.51 0.18 16.05
N SER A 113 11.54 -0.14 15.26
CA SER A 113 11.42 -0.97 14.07
C SER A 113 11.20 -2.44 14.44
N TRP A 114 11.97 -2.94 15.42
CA TRP A 114 11.81 -4.32 15.91
C TRP A 114 10.47 -4.54 16.62
N ALA A 115 9.98 -3.52 17.33
CA ALA A 115 8.69 -3.61 18.02
C ALA A 115 7.49 -3.52 17.07
N CYS A 116 7.67 -3.07 15.82
CA CYS A 116 6.58 -2.93 14.87
C CYS A 116 6.27 -4.25 14.14
N PRO A 117 5.11 -4.90 14.37
CA PRO A 117 4.80 -6.17 13.72
C PRO A 117 4.53 -6.03 12.21
N TYR A 118 4.33 -4.79 11.75
CA TYR A 118 3.99 -4.49 10.35
C TYR A 118 5.21 -4.14 9.48
N GLY A 119 6.42 -4.06 10.06
CA GLY A 119 7.62 -3.65 9.33
C GLY A 119 7.54 -2.23 8.73
N ALA A 120 6.76 -1.34 9.35
CA ALA A 120 6.42 -0.03 8.78
C ALA A 120 7.36 1.10 9.22
N ARG A 121 8.61 0.78 9.59
CA ARG A 121 9.61 1.73 10.03
C ARG A 121 10.94 1.46 9.37
N GLU A 122 11.53 2.48 8.79
CA GLU A 122 12.81 2.40 8.08
C GLU A 122 13.81 3.40 8.64
N ILE A 123 15.08 3.04 8.65
CA ILE A 123 16.15 3.97 9.01
C ILE A 123 16.52 4.79 7.77
N ASP A 124 16.59 6.11 7.94
CA ASP A 124 17.20 6.98 6.95
C ASP A 124 18.72 6.92 7.13
N GLU A 125 19.41 6.33 6.16
CA GLU A 125 20.86 6.10 6.25
C GLU A 125 21.69 7.39 6.19
N HIS A 126 21.12 8.47 5.64
CA HIS A 126 21.80 9.77 5.61
C HIS A 126 21.60 10.53 6.92
N GLN A 127 20.37 10.65 7.38
CA GLN A 127 20.03 11.37 8.61
C GLN A 127 20.23 10.53 9.87
N LYS A 128 20.41 9.20 9.74
CA LYS A 128 20.55 8.23 10.84
C LYS A 128 19.39 8.26 11.83
N VAL A 129 18.19 8.61 11.36
CA VAL A 129 16.96 8.66 12.15
C VAL A 129 15.93 7.69 11.60
N MET A 130 15.03 7.25 12.47
CA MET A 130 13.92 6.37 12.07
C MET A 130 12.82 7.17 11.39
N LYS A 131 12.40 6.71 10.22
CA LYS A 131 11.31 7.32 9.44
C LYS A 131 10.15 6.34 9.22
N LYS A 132 8.97 6.88 9.01
CA LYS A 132 7.74 6.15 8.71
C LYS A 132 6.64 7.08 8.18
N CYS A 133 5.53 6.52 7.72
CA CYS A 133 4.36 7.29 7.33
C CYS A 133 3.91 8.27 8.43
N THR A 134 3.70 9.52 8.06
CA THR A 134 3.28 10.62 8.95
C THR A 134 1.80 10.99 8.74
N LEU A 135 1.05 10.27 7.88
CA LEU A 135 -0.23 10.71 7.30
C LEU A 135 -0.15 12.09 6.63
N CYS A 136 1.05 12.51 6.24
CA CYS A 136 1.34 13.86 5.72
C CYS A 136 0.79 14.95 6.65
N VAL A 137 1.11 14.87 7.95
CA VAL A 137 0.63 15.79 8.99
C VAL A 137 0.90 17.25 8.65
N ASP A 138 2.02 17.52 7.99
CA ASP A 138 2.39 18.83 7.45
C ASP A 138 1.40 19.32 6.40
N ARG A 139 0.93 18.43 5.52
CA ARG A 139 0.02 18.73 4.42
C ARG A 139 -1.44 18.86 4.87
N ILE A 140 -1.92 17.94 5.71
CA ILE A 140 -3.33 17.92 6.12
C ILE A 140 -3.71 19.14 6.99
N TYR A 141 -2.72 19.75 7.65
CA TYR A 141 -2.89 20.95 8.48
C TYR A 141 -2.39 22.25 7.81
N ASP A 142 -1.89 22.18 6.57
CA ASP A 142 -1.45 23.37 5.85
C ASP A 142 -2.67 24.21 5.39
N ARG A 143 -2.88 25.31 6.10
CA ARG A 143 -3.98 26.24 5.78
C ARG A 143 -3.76 27.03 4.47
N LYS A 144 -2.57 26.99 3.88
CA LYS A 144 -2.29 27.60 2.57
C LYS A 144 -2.84 26.75 1.43
N LEU A 145 -3.06 25.46 1.65
CA LEU A 145 -3.66 24.58 0.67
C LEU A 145 -5.19 24.70 0.69
N PRO A 146 -5.85 24.58 -0.48
CA PRO A 146 -7.30 24.42 -0.55
C PRO A 146 -7.74 23.20 0.29
N GLU A 147 -8.91 23.26 0.91
CA GLU A 147 -9.43 22.19 1.76
C GLU A 147 -9.46 20.83 1.06
N ALA A 148 -9.83 20.79 -0.21
CA ALA A 148 -9.86 19.58 -1.02
C ALA A 148 -8.48 18.89 -1.15
N GLU A 149 -7.40 19.67 -1.03
CA GLU A 149 -6.02 19.21 -1.14
C GLU A 149 -5.37 18.88 0.22
N ARG A 150 -6.02 19.20 1.34
CA ARG A 150 -5.55 18.88 2.70
C ARG A 150 -5.75 17.40 3.02
N LYS A 151 -5.15 16.54 2.21
CA LYS A 151 -5.21 15.07 2.31
C LYS A 151 -3.81 14.50 2.13
N PRO A 152 -3.55 13.30 2.63
CA PRO A 152 -2.28 12.62 2.36
C PRO A 152 -1.98 12.51 0.87
N ALA A 153 -0.71 12.71 0.49
CA ALA A 153 -0.29 12.69 -0.91
C ALA A 153 -0.69 11.38 -1.62
N CYS A 154 -0.60 10.24 -0.92
CA CYS A 154 -0.98 8.93 -1.45
C CYS A 154 -2.50 8.78 -1.70
N VAL A 155 -3.33 9.57 -1.04
CA VAL A 155 -4.79 9.61 -1.28
C VAL A 155 -5.10 10.40 -2.54
N LEU A 156 -4.48 11.57 -2.68
CA LEU A 156 -4.69 12.44 -3.84
C LEU A 156 -4.19 11.82 -5.15
N ALA A 157 -3.09 11.07 -5.07
CA ALA A 157 -2.49 10.43 -6.24
C ALA A 157 -3.18 9.14 -6.67
N CYS A 158 -4.14 8.61 -5.91
CA CYS A 158 -4.77 7.33 -6.21
C CYS A 158 -5.81 7.46 -7.33
N PRO A 159 -5.55 6.92 -8.55
CA PRO A 159 -6.44 7.11 -9.69
C PRO A 159 -7.77 6.36 -9.54
N THR A 160 -7.78 5.26 -8.78
CA THR A 160 -8.98 4.44 -8.55
C THR A 160 -9.72 4.81 -7.27
N SER A 161 -9.23 5.83 -6.53
CA SER A 161 -9.77 6.19 -5.21
C SER A 161 -9.78 5.04 -4.19
N ALA A 162 -8.86 4.07 -4.35
CA ALA A 162 -8.71 2.94 -3.43
C ALA A 162 -8.27 3.37 -2.02
N ARG A 163 -7.82 4.61 -1.84
CA ARG A 163 -7.39 5.16 -0.55
C ARG A 163 -8.35 6.24 -0.09
N LEU A 164 -8.97 6.01 1.05
CA LEU A 164 -9.81 6.98 1.73
C LEU A 164 -9.06 7.51 2.95
N PHE A 165 -9.35 8.74 3.36
CA PHE A 165 -8.75 9.39 4.53
C PHE A 165 -9.82 10.15 5.31
N GLY A 166 -9.77 10.08 6.63
CA GLY A 166 -10.68 10.80 7.51
C GLY A 166 -10.63 10.30 8.97
N ASP A 167 -11.54 10.83 9.79
CA ASP A 167 -11.72 10.41 11.17
C ASP A 167 -12.60 9.13 11.21
N ILE A 168 -12.04 8.04 11.75
CA ILE A 168 -12.77 6.78 11.88
C ILE A 168 -13.71 6.75 13.07
N HIS A 169 -13.58 7.70 14.02
CA HIS A 169 -14.48 7.84 15.16
C HIS A 169 -15.70 8.74 14.85
N ASP A 170 -15.67 9.48 13.75
CA ASP A 170 -16.85 10.18 13.25
C ASP A 170 -17.74 9.20 12.46
N PRO A 171 -18.93 8.84 12.97
CA PRO A 171 -19.81 7.86 12.33
C PRO A 171 -20.32 8.31 10.95
N ASP A 172 -20.33 9.61 10.68
CA ASP A 172 -20.81 10.20 9.43
C ASP A 172 -19.67 10.38 8.42
N ALA A 173 -18.42 10.21 8.83
CA ALA A 173 -17.29 10.26 7.94
C ALA A 173 -17.35 9.15 6.89
N LYS A 174 -16.91 9.48 5.65
CA LYS A 174 -16.86 8.52 4.54
C LYS A 174 -16.06 7.26 4.90
N VAL A 175 -14.97 7.40 5.65
CA VAL A 175 -14.10 6.29 6.08
C VAL A 175 -14.81 5.35 7.05
N ALA A 176 -15.51 5.90 8.05
CA ALA A 176 -16.23 5.09 9.03
C ALA A 176 -17.40 4.33 8.39
N ARG A 177 -18.13 4.98 7.48
CA ARG A 177 -19.18 4.31 6.68
C ARG A 177 -18.60 3.21 5.81
N ALA A 178 -17.50 3.47 5.10
CA ALA A 178 -16.86 2.48 4.24
C ALA A 178 -16.43 1.23 5.02
N ILE A 179 -15.88 1.38 6.23
CA ILE A 179 -15.51 0.26 7.11
C ILE A 179 -16.75 -0.57 7.45
N ARG A 180 -17.84 0.06 7.91
CA ARG A 180 -19.06 -0.64 8.32
C ARG A 180 -19.76 -1.36 7.16
N GLU A 181 -19.89 -0.67 6.03
CA GLU A 181 -20.68 -1.16 4.88
C GLU A 181 -19.94 -2.25 4.09
N ASN A 182 -18.61 -2.24 4.08
CA ASN A 182 -17.82 -3.16 3.27
C ASN A 182 -17.02 -4.19 4.09
N GLY A 183 -17.34 -4.33 5.39
CA GLY A 183 -16.65 -5.32 6.24
C GLY A 183 -15.16 -5.02 6.42
N GLY A 184 -14.83 -3.73 6.64
CA GLY A 184 -13.45 -3.31 6.85
C GLY A 184 -12.81 -3.98 8.06
N TYR A 185 -11.55 -4.36 7.94
CA TYR A 185 -10.80 -5.09 8.97
C TYR A 185 -9.45 -4.43 9.28
N ALA A 186 -9.03 -4.61 10.53
CA ALA A 186 -7.69 -4.26 10.99
C ALA A 186 -6.71 -5.40 10.69
N LEU A 187 -5.47 -5.07 10.32
CA LEU A 187 -4.45 -6.06 10.03
C LEU A 187 -3.91 -6.66 11.34
N MET A 188 -3.80 -8.01 11.40
CA MET A 188 -3.18 -8.76 12.51
C MET A 188 -3.76 -8.39 13.90
N PRO A 189 -5.07 -8.52 14.12
CA PRO A 189 -5.72 -8.12 15.37
C PRO A 189 -5.20 -8.88 16.59
N GLU A 190 -4.65 -10.09 16.40
CA GLU A 190 -4.03 -10.94 17.41
C GLU A 190 -2.84 -10.30 18.12
N TRP A 191 -2.20 -9.31 17.51
CA TRP A 191 -1.09 -8.56 18.12
C TRP A 191 -1.54 -7.49 19.13
N GLY A 192 -2.84 -7.23 19.25
CA GLY A 192 -3.40 -6.30 20.22
C GLY A 192 -3.03 -4.82 20.03
N THR A 193 -2.43 -4.46 18.89
CA THR A 193 -1.94 -3.09 18.64
C THR A 193 -3.04 -2.12 18.20
N GLN A 194 -4.23 -2.63 17.90
CA GLN A 194 -5.39 -1.88 17.44
C GLN A 194 -5.06 -0.88 16.30
N PRO A 195 -4.78 -1.36 15.08
CA PRO A 195 -4.49 -0.50 13.94
C PRO A 195 -5.60 0.49 13.65
N ALA A 196 -5.28 1.77 13.50
CA ALA A 196 -6.25 2.78 13.07
C ALA A 196 -6.57 2.65 11.57
N ASN A 197 -5.57 2.34 10.75
CA ASN A 197 -5.80 2.10 9.32
C ASN A 197 -6.47 0.75 9.11
N HIS A 198 -7.49 0.74 8.22
CA HIS A 198 -8.28 -0.45 7.90
C HIS A 198 -8.17 -0.80 6.42
N TYR A 199 -8.47 -2.06 6.12
CA TYR A 199 -8.55 -2.58 4.77
C TYR A 199 -9.96 -3.04 4.48
N LEU A 200 -10.47 -2.72 3.29
CA LEU A 200 -11.71 -3.28 2.77
C LEU A 200 -11.36 -4.52 1.95
N PRO A 201 -12.01 -5.67 2.20
CA PRO A 201 -11.69 -6.91 1.54
C PRO A 201 -12.04 -6.86 0.05
N ARG A 202 -11.35 -7.68 -0.73
CA ARG A 202 -11.75 -7.94 -2.11
C ARG A 202 -13.11 -8.62 -2.14
N ARG A 203 -13.98 -8.15 -3.01
CA ARG A 203 -15.23 -8.84 -3.31
C ARG A 203 -14.91 -10.05 -4.18
N LYS A 204 -15.46 -11.20 -3.85
CA LYS A 204 -15.40 -12.35 -4.76
C LYS A 204 -16.12 -11.97 -6.04
N THR A 205 -15.42 -11.97 -7.15
CA THR A 205 -16.04 -11.84 -8.47
C THR A 205 -16.90 -13.09 -8.69
N SER A 206 -18.20 -12.90 -8.84
CA SER A 206 -19.16 -13.99 -9.09
C SER A 206 -19.06 -14.57 -10.51
N THR A 207 -18.20 -14.02 -11.34
CA THR A 207 -17.92 -14.52 -12.68
C THR A 207 -16.92 -15.67 -12.57
N GLU A 208 -17.43 -16.87 -12.32
CA GLU A 208 -16.75 -18.09 -12.75
C GLU A 208 -16.76 -18.08 -14.29
N ILE A 209 -15.74 -17.51 -14.90
CA ILE A 209 -15.52 -17.70 -16.32
C ILE A 209 -15.14 -19.15 -16.49
N HIS A 210 -16.08 -19.96 -16.98
CA HIS A 210 -15.81 -21.35 -17.29
C HIS A 210 -14.75 -21.41 -18.41
N PRO A 211 -13.69 -22.24 -18.30
CA PRO A 211 -12.68 -22.35 -19.34
C PRO A 211 -13.25 -22.51 -20.76
N ASP A 212 -14.39 -23.19 -20.89
CA ASP A 212 -15.11 -23.36 -22.17
C ASP A 212 -15.71 -22.06 -22.70
N GLU A 213 -15.97 -21.04 -21.85
CA GLU A 213 -16.49 -19.74 -22.30
C GLU A 213 -15.38 -18.89 -22.97
N LEU A 214 -14.12 -19.11 -22.62
CA LEU A 214 -12.97 -18.46 -23.27
C LEU A 214 -12.72 -19.02 -24.67
N THR A 215 -13.20 -20.21 -24.96
CA THR A 215 -13.02 -20.89 -26.26
C THR A 215 -14.21 -20.73 -27.21
N ARG A 216 -15.34 -20.16 -26.74
CA ARG A 216 -16.52 -19.94 -27.61
C ARG A 216 -16.20 -18.92 -28.70
N GLN A 217 -16.70 -19.21 -29.92
CA GLN A 217 -16.46 -18.34 -31.09
C GLN A 217 -17.14 -16.98 -30.99
N ASP A 218 -18.11 -16.84 -30.10
CA ASP A 218 -18.91 -15.64 -29.85
C ASP A 218 -18.40 -14.80 -28.63
N ASN A 219 -17.22 -15.15 -28.09
CA ASN A 219 -16.63 -14.38 -26.98
C ASN A 219 -16.22 -12.97 -27.47
N PRO A 220 -16.81 -11.87 -26.94
CA PRO A 220 -16.49 -10.51 -27.36
C PRO A 220 -15.05 -10.09 -27.05
N LEU A 221 -14.32 -10.88 -26.26
CA LEU A 221 -12.89 -10.68 -26.00
C LEU A 221 -11.97 -11.33 -27.04
N LYS A 222 -12.53 -12.12 -27.99
CA LYS A 222 -11.79 -12.56 -29.17
C LYS A 222 -11.63 -11.38 -30.11
N VAL A 223 -10.49 -10.75 -30.05
CA VAL A 223 -10.07 -9.73 -31.03
C VAL A 223 -9.57 -10.51 -32.26
N ASP A 224 -10.47 -10.75 -33.20
CA ASP A 224 -10.07 -11.34 -34.49
C ASP A 224 -9.02 -10.46 -35.14
N GLY A 225 -7.82 -11.00 -35.31
CA GLY A 225 -6.74 -10.37 -36.08
C GLY A 225 -5.50 -9.92 -35.32
N LEU A 226 -5.42 -10.07 -33.97
CA LEU A 226 -4.22 -9.67 -33.20
C LEU A 226 -3.15 -10.77 -33.02
N LEU A 227 -3.49 -12.04 -33.32
CA LEU A 227 -2.48 -13.10 -33.39
C LEU A 227 -2.45 -13.66 -34.79
N PRO A 228 -1.28 -13.77 -35.45
CA PRO A 228 -1.16 -14.48 -36.70
C PRO A 228 -1.64 -15.91 -36.47
N ARG A 229 -2.56 -16.40 -37.32
CA ARG A 229 -2.93 -17.82 -37.33
C ARG A 229 -1.64 -18.63 -37.39
N PRO A 230 -1.44 -19.62 -36.51
CA PRO A 230 -0.36 -20.56 -36.74
C PRO A 230 -0.56 -21.13 -38.11
N ALA A 231 0.44 -20.98 -38.97
CA ALA A 231 0.50 -21.68 -40.23
C ALA A 231 0.28 -23.18 -39.90
N THR A 232 -0.64 -23.83 -40.63
CA THR A 232 -0.83 -25.27 -40.51
C THR A 232 0.42 -25.97 -41.01
N GLY A 233 1.40 -26.11 -40.14
CA GLY A 233 2.67 -26.76 -40.30
C GLY A 233 3.33 -26.76 -38.94
N GLU A 234 3.49 -27.93 -38.36
CA GLU A 234 4.19 -28.12 -37.10
C GLU A 234 5.51 -27.35 -37.14
N PRO A 235 5.80 -26.48 -36.15
CA PRO A 235 7.15 -25.95 -35.99
C PRO A 235 8.04 -27.14 -35.56
N ALA A 236 9.05 -27.44 -36.34
CA ALA A 236 10.11 -28.32 -35.90
C ALA A 236 10.70 -27.76 -34.60
N LEU A 237 10.76 -28.60 -33.58
CA LEU A 237 11.27 -28.31 -32.23
C LEU A 237 12.80 -28.07 -32.17
N ASP A 238 13.45 -27.88 -33.31
CA ASP A 238 14.90 -27.91 -33.41
C ASP A 238 15.63 -26.54 -33.37
N ASP A 239 14.87 -25.43 -33.19
CA ASP A 239 15.48 -24.09 -33.29
C ASP A 239 15.53 -23.27 -31.98
N VAL A 240 15.40 -23.88 -30.83
CA VAL A 240 15.44 -23.16 -29.55
C VAL A 240 16.73 -23.40 -28.71
N THR A 241 17.77 -23.99 -29.32
CA THR A 241 19.01 -24.29 -28.58
C THR A 241 20.22 -23.47 -29.00
N SER A 242 20.04 -22.30 -29.61
CA SER A 242 21.16 -21.39 -29.90
C SER A 242 20.87 -19.95 -29.54
N TRP A 243 20.88 -19.67 -28.22
CA TRP A 243 21.25 -18.35 -27.66
C TRP A 243 21.91 -18.57 -26.30
#